data_39eb9665a5d5eb6c7b013dfc8a14e442
#
_entry.id   39eb9665a5d5eb6c7b013dfc8a14e442
#
_cell.length_a   1.000
_cell.length_b   1.000
_cell.length_c   1.000
_cell.angle_alpha   90.00
_cell.angle_beta   90.00
_cell.angle_gamma   90.00
#
_symmetry.space_group_name_H-M   'P 1'
#
loop_
_entity.id
_entity.type
_entity.pdbx_description
1 polymer ?
#
loop_
_entity_poly.entity_id
_entity_poly.type
_entity_poly.pdbx_seq_one_letter_code
_entity_poly.pdbx_strand_id
1 'polypeptide(L)'
;MFRIYLYLILAASVSALATDMIVPALPILQNAFNTDYSTIQLTISGFLVIYACSQLLSGFIGEKLGKLRVLTASFLLFLAGSILCFMSESLMTLLAGRALQAVGAGAGPVLSKAIAKETFAPLILKRALSDISSASAVVPLIAPLAGALILGHLNWNSLFLVMALFSVVTILLSPRALVHHDAAVVPSSSGFVTPAFIQGTLLVSLILSSLFCYISLSPAIFMQQLGLSTLNYSLLFSASVLFFILGNQMAKFERMINPWVLFIVNALSVIPFILGSHSLLLCIAGSMMFNLSLGAYYPTANFIALQIKGTKTGIAASVTGFIQTVSAGTISFFAVKLTDTGMGFDRTLGVSTLLLALLSLLVVTTLKVTQWKTGKKGK
;
A
#
# COMPACT_ATOMS: atom_id res chain seq x y z
N MET A 1 -18.76 -21.69 -7.54
CA MET A 1 -17.38 -21.63 -6.97
C MET A 1 -16.50 -20.62 -7.72
N PHE A 2 -16.31 -20.74 -9.04
CA PHE A 2 -15.45 -19.80 -9.81
C PHE A 2 -15.85 -18.33 -9.68
N ARG A 3 -17.15 -18.01 -9.74
CA ARG A 3 -17.67 -16.63 -9.63
C ARG A 3 -17.30 -15.95 -8.31
N ILE A 4 -17.48 -16.66 -7.17
CA ILE A 4 -17.11 -16.10 -5.86
C ILE A 4 -15.59 -15.95 -5.72
N TYR A 5 -14.83 -16.87 -6.27
CA TYR A 5 -13.38 -16.82 -6.28
C TYR A 5 -12.85 -15.59 -6.99
N LEU A 6 -13.34 -15.34 -8.22
CA LEU A 6 -13.00 -14.15 -8.99
C LEU A 6 -13.45 -12.86 -8.30
N TYR A 7 -14.66 -12.84 -7.72
CA TYR A 7 -15.17 -11.72 -6.94
C TYR A 7 -14.24 -11.33 -5.80
N LEU A 8 -13.76 -12.31 -5.03
CA LEU A 8 -12.86 -12.05 -3.89
C LEU A 8 -11.48 -11.55 -4.31
N ILE A 9 -10.95 -12.04 -5.43
CA ILE A 9 -9.69 -11.56 -6.01
C ILE A 9 -9.83 -10.10 -6.45
N LEU A 10 -10.86 -9.76 -7.19
CA LEU A 10 -11.11 -8.38 -7.61
C LEU A 10 -11.35 -7.47 -6.41
N ALA A 11 -12.11 -7.94 -5.42
CA ALA A 11 -12.36 -7.18 -4.20
C ALA A 11 -11.07 -6.83 -3.44
N ALA A 12 -10.13 -7.75 -3.34
CA ALA A 12 -8.86 -7.52 -2.66
C ALA A 12 -7.95 -6.54 -3.42
N SER A 13 -8.13 -6.41 -4.73
CA SER A 13 -7.25 -5.63 -5.62
C SER A 13 -7.66 -4.16 -5.75
N VAL A 14 -8.88 -3.79 -5.32
CA VAL A 14 -9.46 -2.45 -5.58
C VAL A 14 -8.63 -1.30 -5.01
N SER A 15 -8.04 -1.47 -3.83
CA SER A 15 -7.25 -0.40 -3.19
C SER A 15 -5.96 -0.11 -3.94
N ALA A 16 -5.23 -1.16 -4.35
CA ALA A 16 -4.02 -1.01 -5.15
C ALA A 16 -4.34 -0.41 -6.54
N LEU A 17 -5.42 -0.85 -7.18
CA LEU A 17 -5.87 -0.26 -8.44
C LEU A 17 -6.15 1.24 -8.28
N ALA A 18 -6.87 1.62 -7.21
CA ALA A 18 -7.25 3.01 -6.96
C ALA A 18 -6.07 3.93 -6.62
N THR A 19 -5.00 3.41 -6.00
CA THR A 19 -3.82 4.20 -5.68
C THR A 19 -2.84 4.25 -6.84
N ASP A 20 -2.51 3.11 -7.43
CA ASP A 20 -1.34 3.01 -8.32
C ASP A 20 -1.65 3.46 -9.75
N MET A 21 -2.91 3.34 -10.20
CA MET A 21 -3.33 3.83 -11.51
C MET A 21 -3.26 5.36 -11.64
N ILE A 22 -3.43 6.10 -10.52
CA ILE A 22 -3.41 7.57 -10.53
C ILE A 22 -1.99 8.14 -10.41
N VAL A 23 -1.00 7.36 -9.96
CA VAL A 23 0.37 7.84 -9.72
C VAL A 23 0.96 8.57 -10.94
N PRO A 24 0.92 8.03 -12.16
CA PRO A 24 1.44 8.73 -13.34
C PRO A 24 0.62 9.96 -13.76
N ALA A 25 -0.59 10.12 -13.22
CA ALA A 25 -1.44 11.27 -13.49
C ALA A 25 -1.17 12.48 -12.58
N LEU A 26 -0.42 12.34 -11.48
CA LEU A 26 -0.23 13.41 -10.49
C LEU A 26 0.29 14.73 -11.12
N PRO A 27 1.34 14.73 -11.98
CA PRO A 27 1.80 15.96 -12.64
C PRO A 27 0.76 16.55 -13.60
N ILE A 28 -0.04 15.69 -14.25
CA ILE A 28 -1.11 16.11 -15.16
C ILE A 28 -2.24 16.76 -14.37
N LEU A 29 -2.63 16.17 -13.24
CA LEU A 29 -3.67 16.70 -12.35
C LEU A 29 -3.22 18.02 -11.70
N GLN A 30 -1.95 18.14 -11.33
CA GLN A 30 -1.38 19.39 -10.83
C GLN A 30 -1.61 20.53 -11.82
N ASN A 31 -1.28 20.32 -13.09
CA ASN A 31 -1.48 21.30 -14.15
C ASN A 31 -2.96 21.54 -14.44
N ALA A 32 -3.79 20.49 -14.47
CA ALA A 32 -5.21 20.58 -14.77
C ALA A 32 -5.99 21.42 -13.74
N PHE A 33 -5.60 21.32 -12.46
CA PHE A 33 -6.23 22.09 -11.37
C PHE A 33 -5.44 23.35 -10.97
N ASN A 34 -4.33 23.66 -11.65
CA ASN A 34 -3.46 24.80 -11.38
C ASN A 34 -3.13 24.94 -9.89
N THR A 35 -2.61 23.89 -9.30
CA THR A 35 -2.34 23.79 -7.86
C THR A 35 -0.91 23.31 -7.60
N ASP A 36 -0.47 23.39 -6.33
CA ASP A 36 0.83 22.87 -5.91
C ASP A 36 0.86 21.34 -5.89
N TYR A 37 2.05 20.77 -6.09
CA TYR A 37 2.23 19.31 -6.06
C TYR A 37 1.87 18.73 -4.69
N SER A 38 2.17 19.43 -3.61
CA SER A 38 1.79 19.03 -2.24
C SER A 38 0.27 18.94 -2.06
N THR A 39 -0.49 19.82 -2.69
CA THR A 39 -1.95 19.84 -2.63
C THR A 39 -2.55 18.70 -3.45
N ILE A 40 -2.07 18.43 -4.67
CA ILE A 40 -2.56 17.32 -5.47
C ILE A 40 -2.22 15.96 -4.84
N GLN A 41 -1.14 15.87 -4.07
CA GLN A 41 -0.74 14.68 -3.32
C GLN A 41 -1.80 14.23 -2.31
N LEU A 42 -2.71 15.10 -1.87
CA LEU A 42 -3.87 14.72 -1.03
C LEU A 42 -4.76 13.68 -1.72
N THR A 43 -4.74 13.57 -3.04
CA THR A 43 -5.45 12.52 -3.78
C THR A 43 -4.94 11.12 -3.45
N ILE A 44 -3.70 10.98 -3.00
CA ILE A 44 -3.09 9.72 -2.54
C ILE A 44 -3.05 9.67 -1.02
N SER A 45 -2.44 10.65 -0.35
CA SER A 45 -2.23 10.62 1.10
C SER A 45 -3.55 10.68 1.88
N GLY A 46 -4.48 11.54 1.48
CA GLY A 46 -5.82 11.64 2.05
C GLY A 46 -6.63 10.35 1.82
N PHE A 47 -6.53 9.78 0.61
CA PHE A 47 -7.10 8.46 0.31
C PHE A 47 -6.58 7.39 1.26
N LEU A 48 -5.26 7.30 1.50
CA LEU A 48 -4.67 6.28 2.37
C LEU A 48 -5.17 6.38 3.81
N VAL A 49 -5.26 7.59 4.37
CA VAL A 49 -5.74 7.80 5.74
C VAL A 49 -7.21 7.37 5.87
N ILE A 50 -8.08 7.80 4.95
CA ILE A 50 -9.51 7.44 4.96
C ILE A 50 -9.67 5.94 4.71
N TYR A 51 -8.92 5.37 3.76
CA TYR A 51 -8.90 3.94 3.47
C TYR A 51 -8.51 3.12 4.70
N ALA A 52 -7.49 3.52 5.45
CA ALA A 52 -7.06 2.80 6.65
C ALA A 52 -8.16 2.80 7.73
N CYS A 53 -8.84 3.94 7.95
CA CYS A 53 -9.99 4.03 8.85
C CYS A 53 -11.14 3.11 8.39
N SER A 54 -11.47 3.14 7.10
CA SER A 54 -12.50 2.28 6.52
C SER A 54 -12.14 0.80 6.62
N GLN A 55 -10.88 0.45 6.38
CA GLN A 55 -10.38 -0.91 6.51
C GLN A 55 -10.57 -1.46 7.92
N LEU A 56 -10.25 -0.65 8.94
CA LEU A 56 -10.44 -1.04 10.33
C LEU A 56 -11.92 -1.22 10.68
N LEU A 57 -12.78 -0.29 10.26
CA LEU A 57 -14.21 -0.31 10.55
C LEU A 57 -14.97 -1.41 9.78
N SER A 58 -14.57 -1.71 8.55
CA SER A 58 -15.27 -2.67 7.70
C SER A 58 -15.29 -4.09 8.28
N GLY A 59 -14.25 -4.48 9.04
CA GLY A 59 -14.22 -5.74 9.77
C GLY A 59 -15.34 -5.81 10.82
N PHE A 60 -15.48 -4.78 11.66
CA PHE A 60 -16.51 -4.72 12.70
C PHE A 60 -17.93 -4.64 12.12
N ILE A 61 -18.10 -3.82 11.08
CA ILE A 61 -19.41 -3.66 10.42
C ILE A 61 -19.80 -4.95 9.70
N GLY A 62 -18.82 -5.64 9.08
CA GLY A 62 -19.03 -6.91 8.40
C GLY A 62 -19.53 -8.04 9.30
N GLU A 63 -19.04 -8.10 10.54
CA GLU A 63 -19.53 -9.07 11.55
C GLU A 63 -20.99 -8.78 11.96
N LYS A 64 -21.40 -7.52 12.01
CA LYS A 64 -22.77 -7.13 12.45
C LYS A 64 -23.80 -7.19 11.32
N LEU A 65 -23.45 -6.70 10.14
CA LEU A 65 -24.41 -6.53 9.01
C LEU A 65 -24.29 -7.62 7.94
N GLY A 66 -23.29 -8.51 8.08
CA GLY A 66 -22.97 -9.54 7.11
C GLY A 66 -21.89 -9.10 6.10
N LYS A 67 -20.81 -9.86 6.03
CA LYS A 67 -19.59 -9.53 5.27
C LYS A 67 -19.85 -9.26 3.79
N LEU A 68 -20.71 -10.07 3.16
CA LEU A 68 -21.04 -9.90 1.75
C LEU A 68 -21.83 -8.61 1.47
N ARG A 69 -22.78 -8.27 2.34
CA ARG A 69 -23.58 -7.04 2.19
C ARG A 69 -22.69 -5.80 2.33
N VAL A 70 -21.82 -5.79 3.33
CA VAL A 70 -20.88 -4.69 3.56
C VAL A 70 -19.89 -4.56 2.40
N LEU A 71 -19.35 -5.66 1.89
CA LEU A 71 -18.45 -5.63 0.74
C LEU A 71 -19.14 -5.11 -0.53
N THR A 72 -20.39 -5.53 -0.80
CA THR A 72 -21.14 -5.02 -1.95
C THR A 72 -21.49 -3.53 -1.80
N ALA A 73 -21.93 -3.10 -0.60
CA ALA A 73 -22.19 -1.69 -0.32
C ALA A 73 -20.92 -0.82 -0.47
N SER A 74 -19.78 -1.35 -0.07
CA SER A 74 -18.48 -0.68 -0.25
C SER A 74 -18.12 -0.48 -1.71
N PHE A 75 -18.42 -1.45 -2.59
CA PHE A 75 -18.23 -1.28 -4.04
C PHE A 75 -19.21 -0.26 -4.65
N LEU A 76 -20.43 -0.13 -4.12
CA LEU A 76 -21.36 0.94 -4.53
C LEU A 76 -20.83 2.33 -4.14
N LEU A 77 -20.23 2.46 -2.94
CA LEU A 77 -19.56 3.70 -2.53
C LEU A 77 -18.35 4.00 -3.40
N PHE A 78 -17.53 2.98 -3.71
CA PHE A 78 -16.38 3.13 -4.60
C PHE A 78 -16.82 3.55 -6.01
N LEU A 79 -17.89 2.98 -6.53
CA LEU A 79 -18.50 3.36 -7.82
C LEU A 79 -18.95 4.82 -7.81
N ALA A 80 -19.71 5.22 -6.78
CA ALA A 80 -20.18 6.60 -6.63
C ALA A 80 -19.01 7.60 -6.55
N GLY A 81 -17.97 7.26 -5.78
CA GLY A 81 -16.72 8.04 -5.70
C GLY A 81 -15.99 8.13 -7.04
N SER A 82 -15.97 7.03 -7.81
CA SER A 82 -15.34 7.00 -9.14
C SER A 82 -16.10 7.86 -10.15
N ILE A 83 -17.41 7.83 -10.12
CA ILE A 83 -18.26 8.70 -10.98
C ILE A 83 -18.06 10.16 -10.60
N LEU A 84 -18.01 10.48 -9.29
CA LEU A 84 -17.77 11.84 -8.82
C LEU A 84 -16.39 12.37 -9.26
N CYS A 85 -15.34 11.53 -9.18
CA CYS A 85 -14.03 11.88 -9.69
C CYS A 85 -14.02 12.06 -11.22
N PHE A 86 -14.73 11.21 -11.97
CA PHE A 86 -14.83 11.32 -13.42
C PHE A 86 -15.48 12.64 -13.86
N MET A 87 -16.50 13.09 -13.13
CA MET A 87 -17.25 14.32 -13.39
C MET A 87 -16.64 15.55 -12.70
N SER A 88 -15.47 15.42 -12.05
CA SER A 88 -14.92 16.53 -11.27
C SER A 88 -14.36 17.64 -12.16
N GLU A 89 -14.81 18.87 -11.91
CA GLU A 89 -14.31 20.11 -12.53
C GLU A 89 -13.47 20.93 -11.54
N SER A 90 -13.49 20.57 -10.26
CA SER A 90 -12.72 21.23 -9.21
C SER A 90 -11.92 20.22 -8.38
N LEU A 91 -10.80 20.71 -7.82
CA LEU A 91 -9.97 19.88 -6.92
C LEU A 91 -10.77 19.37 -5.70
N MET A 92 -11.67 20.20 -5.15
CA MET A 92 -12.51 19.80 -4.01
C MET A 92 -13.45 18.64 -4.37
N THR A 93 -14.06 18.68 -5.55
CA THR A 93 -14.92 17.60 -6.05
C THR A 93 -14.10 16.32 -6.27
N LEU A 94 -12.89 16.45 -6.82
CA LEU A 94 -11.97 15.32 -6.97
C LEU A 94 -11.62 14.71 -5.61
N LEU A 95 -11.23 15.52 -4.63
CA LEU A 95 -10.87 15.05 -3.29
C LEU A 95 -12.07 14.40 -2.56
N ALA A 96 -13.27 14.95 -2.71
CA ALA A 96 -14.50 14.35 -2.18
C ALA A 96 -14.78 12.97 -2.82
N GLY A 97 -14.62 12.86 -4.14
CA GLY A 97 -14.74 11.58 -4.85
C GLY A 97 -13.67 10.58 -4.40
N ARG A 98 -12.43 11.01 -4.19
CA ARG A 98 -11.34 10.20 -3.64
C ARG A 98 -11.62 9.72 -2.21
N ALA A 99 -12.23 10.57 -1.38
CA ALA A 99 -12.65 10.18 -0.04
C ALA A 99 -13.73 9.07 -0.08
N LEU A 100 -14.73 9.20 -0.95
CA LEU A 100 -15.75 8.15 -1.15
C LEU A 100 -15.13 6.85 -1.68
N GLN A 101 -14.22 6.94 -2.66
CA GLN A 101 -13.47 5.78 -3.14
C GLN A 101 -12.68 5.10 -2.02
N ALA A 102 -12.02 5.88 -1.14
CA ALA A 102 -11.24 5.36 -0.03
C ALA A 102 -12.11 4.59 0.98
N VAL A 103 -13.29 5.16 1.33
CA VAL A 103 -14.28 4.46 2.17
C VAL A 103 -14.71 3.15 1.51
N GLY A 104 -14.99 3.17 0.21
CA GLY A 104 -15.41 1.99 -0.53
C GLY A 104 -14.31 0.93 -0.68
N ALA A 105 -13.06 1.34 -0.88
CA ALA A 105 -11.94 0.41 -1.08
C ALA A 105 -11.53 -0.33 0.20
N GLY A 106 -11.78 0.24 1.38
CA GLY A 106 -11.29 -0.30 2.66
C GLY A 106 -11.81 -1.71 3.01
N ALA A 107 -13.01 -2.05 2.59
CA ALA A 107 -13.59 -3.37 2.88
C ALA A 107 -12.96 -4.51 2.06
N GLY A 108 -12.48 -4.21 0.86
CA GLY A 108 -12.02 -5.21 -0.10
C GLY A 108 -10.99 -6.21 0.46
N PRO A 109 -9.79 -5.77 0.86
CA PRO A 109 -8.73 -6.66 1.33
C PRO A 109 -9.05 -7.42 2.63
N VAL A 110 -9.89 -6.86 3.49
CA VAL A 110 -10.26 -7.47 4.79
C VAL A 110 -11.35 -8.50 4.59
N LEU A 111 -12.48 -8.08 4.00
CA LEU A 111 -13.65 -8.94 3.89
C LEU A 111 -13.48 -10.05 2.85
N SER A 112 -12.67 -9.83 1.79
CA SER A 112 -12.37 -10.91 0.84
C SER A 112 -11.71 -12.11 1.50
N LYS A 113 -10.73 -11.86 2.38
CA LYS A 113 -10.05 -12.94 3.12
C LYS A 113 -10.95 -13.58 4.17
N ALA A 114 -11.80 -12.77 4.84
CA ALA A 114 -12.75 -13.27 5.82
C ALA A 114 -13.82 -14.16 5.17
N ILE A 115 -14.41 -13.71 4.04
CA ILE A 115 -15.39 -14.49 3.27
C ILE A 115 -14.73 -15.76 2.72
N ALA A 116 -13.48 -15.71 2.23
CA ALA A 116 -12.78 -16.90 1.77
C ALA A 116 -12.67 -17.97 2.87
N LYS A 117 -12.36 -17.56 4.11
CA LYS A 117 -12.27 -18.48 5.26
C LYS A 117 -13.61 -19.14 5.59
N GLU A 118 -14.73 -18.47 5.40
CA GLU A 118 -16.07 -18.98 5.68
C GLU A 118 -16.62 -19.84 4.54
N THR A 119 -16.12 -19.63 3.31
CA THR A 119 -16.71 -20.26 2.11
C THR A 119 -15.95 -21.48 1.64
N PHE A 120 -14.61 -21.51 1.81
CA PHE A 120 -13.79 -22.56 1.22
C PHE A 120 -13.31 -23.57 2.25
N ALA A 121 -13.35 -24.87 1.88
CA ALA A 121 -12.74 -25.94 2.64
C ALA A 121 -11.21 -25.74 2.77
N PRO A 122 -10.54 -26.27 3.81
CA PRO A 122 -9.13 -25.98 4.13
C PRO A 122 -8.15 -26.11 2.96
N LEU A 123 -8.34 -27.12 2.11
CA LEU A 123 -7.48 -27.37 0.95
C LEU A 123 -7.58 -26.25 -0.12
N ILE A 124 -8.81 -25.81 -0.39
CA ILE A 124 -9.10 -24.75 -1.37
C ILE A 124 -8.78 -23.38 -0.76
N LEU A 125 -9.02 -23.20 0.54
CA LEU A 125 -8.77 -21.96 1.28
C LEU A 125 -7.31 -21.49 1.16
N LYS A 126 -6.35 -22.41 1.36
CA LYS A 126 -4.92 -22.08 1.24
C LYS A 126 -4.60 -21.49 -0.14
N ARG A 127 -5.13 -22.09 -1.20
CA ARG A 127 -4.96 -21.61 -2.57
C ARG A 127 -5.66 -20.25 -2.77
N ALA A 128 -6.91 -20.13 -2.33
CA ALA A 128 -7.68 -18.89 -2.48
C ALA A 128 -7.01 -17.70 -1.78
N LEU A 129 -6.51 -17.88 -0.55
CA LEU A 129 -5.77 -16.82 0.17
C LEU A 129 -4.45 -16.47 -0.51
N SER A 130 -3.76 -17.46 -1.10
CA SER A 130 -2.55 -17.22 -1.88
C SER A 130 -2.85 -16.38 -3.12
N ASP A 131 -3.89 -16.72 -3.89
CA ASP A 131 -4.24 -16.03 -5.12
C ASP A 131 -4.79 -14.62 -4.87
N ILE A 132 -5.58 -14.43 -3.79
CA ILE A 132 -6.01 -13.12 -3.31
C ILE A 132 -4.79 -12.23 -2.98
N SER A 133 -3.79 -12.79 -2.29
CA SER A 133 -2.58 -12.06 -1.94
C SER A 133 -1.70 -11.76 -3.16
N SER A 134 -1.60 -12.71 -4.09
CA SER A 134 -0.85 -12.55 -5.35
C SER A 134 -1.47 -11.48 -6.24
N ALA A 135 -2.80 -11.43 -6.34
CA ALA A 135 -3.49 -10.39 -7.09
C ALA A 135 -3.17 -8.99 -6.54
N SER A 136 -3.21 -8.84 -5.21
CA SER A 136 -2.84 -7.57 -4.57
C SER A 136 -1.38 -7.16 -4.82
N ALA A 137 -0.48 -8.10 -5.08
CA ALA A 137 0.91 -7.83 -5.42
C ALA A 137 1.14 -7.54 -6.91
N VAL A 138 0.30 -8.10 -7.79
CA VAL A 138 0.41 -7.93 -9.26
C VAL A 138 -0.21 -6.62 -9.73
N VAL A 139 -1.27 -6.15 -9.06
CA VAL A 139 -1.95 -4.90 -9.45
C VAL A 139 -1.03 -3.68 -9.47
N PRO A 140 -0.16 -3.43 -8.47
CA PRO A 140 0.79 -2.33 -8.51
C PRO A 140 1.77 -2.38 -9.70
N LEU A 141 2.00 -3.57 -10.26
CA LEU A 141 2.81 -3.74 -11.46
C LEU A 141 2.09 -3.29 -12.73
N ILE A 142 0.79 -3.57 -12.83
CA ILE A 142 -0.02 -3.37 -14.04
C ILE A 142 -0.75 -2.02 -14.02
N ALA A 143 -1.24 -1.58 -12.86
CA ALA A 143 -2.11 -0.40 -12.77
C ALA A 143 -1.46 0.90 -13.27
N PRO A 144 -0.19 1.22 -12.97
CA PRO A 144 0.45 2.42 -13.52
C PRO A 144 0.63 2.36 -15.04
N LEU A 145 0.93 1.18 -15.58
CA LEU A 145 1.04 0.98 -17.04
C LEU A 145 -0.31 1.17 -17.73
N ALA A 146 -1.38 0.59 -17.18
CA ALA A 146 -2.73 0.80 -17.67
C ALA A 146 -3.12 2.28 -17.57
N GLY A 147 -2.78 2.94 -16.46
CA GLY A 147 -2.98 4.38 -16.28
C GLY A 147 -2.26 5.20 -17.36
N ALA A 148 -1.00 4.91 -17.61
CA ALA A 148 -0.20 5.61 -18.64
C ALA A 148 -0.76 5.40 -20.06
N LEU A 149 -1.21 4.20 -20.40
CA LEU A 149 -1.83 3.92 -21.70
C LEU A 149 -3.13 4.72 -21.86
N ILE A 150 -3.95 4.81 -20.83
CA ILE A 150 -5.17 5.62 -20.84
C ILE A 150 -4.82 7.10 -21.04
N LEU A 151 -3.85 7.62 -20.29
CA LEU A 151 -3.40 9.01 -20.35
C LEU A 151 -2.74 9.38 -21.68
N GLY A 152 -2.21 8.40 -22.41
CA GLY A 152 -1.64 8.62 -23.75
C GLY A 152 -2.69 8.85 -24.84
N HIS A 153 -3.95 8.46 -24.61
CA HIS A 153 -5.03 8.52 -25.60
C HIS A 153 -6.27 9.28 -25.13
N LEU A 154 -6.47 9.39 -23.83
CA LEU A 154 -7.66 9.96 -23.20
C LEU A 154 -7.27 10.96 -22.10
N ASN A 155 -8.24 11.75 -21.63
CA ASN A 155 -8.06 12.68 -20.52
C ASN A 155 -7.88 11.94 -19.20
N TRP A 156 -7.29 12.60 -18.21
CA TRP A 156 -7.04 12.05 -16.87
C TRP A 156 -8.28 11.52 -16.15
N ASN A 157 -9.45 12.13 -16.37
CA ASN A 157 -10.71 11.68 -15.77
C ASN A 157 -11.12 10.26 -16.23
N SER A 158 -10.69 9.82 -17.41
CA SER A 158 -10.96 8.47 -17.91
C SER A 158 -10.38 7.37 -17.03
N LEU A 159 -9.36 7.65 -16.21
CA LEU A 159 -8.86 6.73 -15.19
C LEU A 159 -9.97 6.33 -14.21
N PHE A 160 -10.77 7.31 -13.79
CA PHE A 160 -11.88 7.08 -12.85
C PHE A 160 -13.05 6.36 -13.51
N LEU A 161 -13.27 6.52 -14.83
CA LEU A 161 -14.22 5.73 -15.57
C LEU A 161 -13.84 4.24 -15.59
N VAL A 162 -12.56 3.92 -15.79
CA VAL A 162 -12.07 2.54 -15.72
C VAL A 162 -12.24 1.96 -14.32
N MET A 163 -11.99 2.75 -13.27
CA MET A 163 -12.24 2.33 -11.88
C MET A 163 -13.75 2.11 -11.60
N ALA A 164 -14.61 2.94 -12.19
CA ALA A 164 -16.06 2.77 -12.12
C ALA A 164 -16.49 1.46 -12.81
N LEU A 165 -16.01 1.20 -14.02
CA LEU A 165 -16.27 -0.05 -14.74
C LEU A 165 -15.77 -1.28 -13.98
N PHE A 166 -14.57 -1.21 -13.37
CA PHE A 166 -14.06 -2.26 -12.51
C PHE A 166 -15.01 -2.54 -11.33
N SER A 167 -15.55 -1.49 -10.71
CA SER A 167 -16.51 -1.62 -9.62
C SER A 167 -17.81 -2.27 -10.10
N VAL A 168 -18.35 -1.84 -11.24
CA VAL A 168 -19.56 -2.45 -11.84
C VAL A 168 -19.34 -3.94 -12.09
N VAL A 169 -18.24 -4.31 -12.74
CA VAL A 169 -17.90 -5.73 -13.01
C VAL A 169 -17.84 -6.51 -11.69
N THR A 170 -17.19 -5.95 -10.66
CA THR A 170 -17.08 -6.61 -9.36
C THR A 170 -18.47 -6.77 -8.70
N ILE A 171 -19.33 -5.76 -8.74
CA ILE A 171 -20.71 -5.84 -8.21
C ILE A 171 -21.52 -6.90 -8.95
N LEU A 172 -21.43 -6.95 -10.27
CA LEU A 172 -22.14 -7.96 -11.08
C LEU A 172 -21.67 -9.40 -10.79
N LEU A 173 -20.41 -9.56 -10.38
CA LEU A 173 -19.84 -10.84 -9.94
C LEU A 173 -20.21 -11.19 -8.49
N SER A 174 -20.79 -10.27 -7.72
CA SER A 174 -21.16 -10.54 -6.33
C SER A 174 -22.10 -11.77 -6.24
N PRO A 175 -21.79 -12.73 -5.38
CA PRO A 175 -22.65 -13.90 -5.17
C PRO A 175 -23.94 -13.46 -4.47
N ARG A 176 -25.06 -14.12 -4.79
CA ARG A 176 -26.36 -13.82 -4.16
C ARG A 176 -26.48 -14.31 -2.72
N ALA A 177 -25.74 -15.37 -2.40
CA ALA A 177 -25.68 -15.97 -1.06
C ALA A 177 -24.33 -16.64 -0.84
N LEU A 178 -23.90 -16.70 0.43
CA LEU A 178 -22.72 -17.46 0.86
C LEU A 178 -23.19 -18.75 1.54
N VAL A 179 -22.49 -19.85 1.27
CA VAL A 179 -22.60 -21.06 2.07
C VAL A 179 -21.75 -20.85 3.33
N HIS A 180 -22.39 -20.74 4.49
CA HIS A 180 -21.69 -20.56 5.76
C HIS A 180 -21.09 -21.91 6.20
N HIS A 181 -19.80 -21.91 6.45
CA HIS A 181 -19.15 -22.89 7.31
C HIS A 181 -18.92 -22.19 8.65
N ASP A 182 -19.50 -22.72 9.72
CA ASP A 182 -19.32 -22.20 11.07
C ASP A 182 -17.84 -22.30 11.47
N ALA A 183 -17.12 -21.19 11.37
CA ALA A 183 -15.80 -21.07 11.94
C ALA A 183 -15.96 -20.72 13.42
N ALA A 184 -15.62 -21.64 14.30
CA ALA A 184 -15.66 -21.43 15.74
C ALA A 184 -14.79 -20.21 16.13
N VAL A 185 -15.44 -19.16 16.63
CA VAL A 185 -14.77 -18.00 17.23
C VAL A 185 -14.35 -18.41 18.64
N VAL A 186 -13.06 -18.64 18.84
CA VAL A 186 -12.51 -18.90 20.18
C VAL A 186 -12.17 -17.55 20.83
N PRO A 187 -12.88 -17.15 21.91
CA PRO A 187 -12.54 -15.93 22.65
C PRO A 187 -11.20 -16.12 23.37
N SER A 188 -10.27 -15.17 23.21
CA SER A 188 -9.01 -15.14 23.97
C SER A 188 -8.93 -13.93 24.85
N SER A 189 -8.61 -14.12 26.13
CA SER A 189 -8.57 -13.09 27.18
C SER A 189 -7.21 -12.40 27.33
N SER A 190 -6.14 -12.86 26.65
CA SER A 190 -4.79 -12.28 26.78
C SER A 190 -4.59 -11.02 25.91
N GLY A 191 -3.90 -10.01 26.42
CA GLY A 191 -3.48 -8.84 25.64
C GLY A 191 -2.51 -9.23 24.51
N PHE A 192 -2.64 -8.57 23.34
CA PHE A 192 -1.75 -8.79 22.19
C PHE A 192 -0.63 -7.74 22.10
N VAL A 193 -0.71 -6.68 22.88
CA VAL A 193 0.28 -5.59 22.86
C VAL A 193 1.53 -6.04 23.62
N THR A 194 2.55 -6.46 22.87
CA THR A 194 3.85 -6.86 23.39
C THR A 194 4.93 -5.90 22.86
N PRO A 195 6.10 -5.81 23.50
CA PRO A 195 7.21 -5.01 22.94
C PRO A 195 7.57 -5.40 21.50
N ALA A 196 7.55 -6.69 21.18
CA ALA A 196 7.80 -7.19 19.82
C ALA A 196 6.71 -6.73 18.83
N PHE A 197 5.44 -6.72 19.24
CA PHE A 197 4.34 -6.17 18.44
C PHE A 197 4.54 -4.69 18.14
N ILE A 198 4.85 -3.87 19.17
CA ILE A 198 5.05 -2.44 19.00
C ILE A 198 6.24 -2.18 18.05
N GLN A 199 7.38 -2.82 18.31
CA GLN A 199 8.60 -2.64 17.50
C GLN A 199 8.41 -3.14 16.07
N GLY A 200 7.78 -4.30 15.87
CA GLY A 200 7.46 -4.82 14.54
C GLY A 200 6.49 -3.92 13.78
N THR A 201 5.44 -3.41 14.45
CA THR A 201 4.47 -2.48 13.85
C THR A 201 5.14 -1.17 13.45
N LEU A 202 6.01 -0.61 14.31
CA LEU A 202 6.80 0.58 13.99
C LEU A 202 7.71 0.34 12.79
N LEU A 203 8.41 -0.78 12.75
CA LEU A 203 9.32 -1.12 11.66
C LEU A 203 8.57 -1.24 10.32
N VAL A 204 7.46 -1.97 10.29
CA VAL A 204 6.61 -2.08 9.09
C VAL A 204 6.09 -0.71 8.65
N SER A 205 5.67 0.13 9.61
CA SER A 205 5.16 1.48 9.32
C SER A 205 6.23 2.38 8.70
N LEU A 206 7.47 2.34 9.19
CA LEU A 206 8.60 3.10 8.64
C LEU A 206 8.95 2.64 7.22
N ILE A 207 8.97 1.32 6.99
CA ILE A 207 9.24 0.74 5.66
C ILE A 207 8.15 1.16 4.66
N LEU A 208 6.88 1.04 5.04
CA LEU A 208 5.77 1.42 4.16
C LEU A 208 5.74 2.93 3.93
N SER A 209 6.06 3.74 4.93
CA SER A 209 6.18 5.19 4.78
C SER A 209 7.30 5.57 3.79
N SER A 210 8.45 4.89 3.84
CA SER A 210 9.52 5.08 2.86
C SER A 210 9.06 4.75 1.44
N LEU A 211 8.34 3.64 1.27
CA LEU A 211 7.78 3.25 -0.02
C LEU A 211 6.79 4.30 -0.54
N PHE A 212 5.89 4.82 0.32
CA PHE A 212 4.93 5.84 -0.09
C PHE A 212 5.55 7.22 -0.31
N CYS A 213 6.66 7.57 0.35
CA CYS A 213 7.46 8.74 -0.03
C CYS A 213 7.99 8.59 -1.47
N TYR A 214 8.51 7.41 -1.81
CA TYR A 214 8.94 7.12 -3.19
C TYR A 214 7.78 7.20 -4.18
N ILE A 215 6.66 6.55 -3.91
CA ILE A 215 5.46 6.58 -4.78
C ILE A 215 4.99 8.02 -5.01
N SER A 216 5.01 8.84 -3.97
CA SER A 216 4.51 10.21 -4.00
C SER A 216 5.43 11.18 -4.74
N LEU A 217 6.75 11.06 -4.59
CA LEU A 217 7.73 11.99 -5.13
C LEU A 217 8.30 11.56 -6.50
N SER A 218 8.29 10.25 -6.79
CA SER A 218 8.88 9.72 -8.04
C SER A 218 8.25 10.29 -9.32
N PRO A 219 6.93 10.56 -9.44
CA PRO A 219 6.39 11.17 -10.66
C PRO A 219 6.97 12.57 -10.90
N ALA A 220 7.09 13.40 -9.85
CA ALA A 220 7.67 14.73 -9.98
C ALA A 220 9.16 14.66 -10.35
N ILE A 221 9.93 13.74 -9.74
CA ILE A 221 11.36 13.57 -10.04
C ILE A 221 11.54 13.11 -11.48
N PHE A 222 10.90 12.02 -11.86
CA PHE A 222 11.18 11.39 -13.16
C PHE A 222 10.49 12.08 -14.33
N MET A 223 9.27 12.61 -14.15
CA MET A 223 8.53 13.26 -15.24
C MET A 223 8.81 14.77 -15.31
N GLN A 224 8.80 15.50 -14.17
CA GLN A 224 8.97 16.96 -14.20
C GLN A 224 10.45 17.38 -14.20
N GLN A 225 11.31 16.76 -13.37
CA GLN A 225 12.73 17.15 -13.30
C GLN A 225 13.59 16.44 -14.35
N LEU A 226 13.38 15.13 -14.61
CA LEU A 226 14.18 14.33 -15.53
C LEU A 226 13.55 14.16 -16.92
N GLY A 227 12.34 14.69 -17.14
CA GLY A 227 11.70 14.77 -18.47
C GLY A 227 11.20 13.44 -19.04
N LEU A 228 10.99 12.40 -18.23
CA LEU A 228 10.43 11.16 -18.74
C LEU A 228 8.97 11.35 -19.17
N SER A 229 8.60 10.69 -20.28
CA SER A 229 7.19 10.57 -20.65
C SER A 229 6.41 9.72 -19.63
N THR A 230 5.11 9.90 -19.58
CA THR A 230 4.21 9.15 -18.69
C THR A 230 4.36 7.64 -18.84
N LEU A 231 4.51 7.15 -20.08
CA LEU A 231 4.71 5.72 -20.35
C LEU A 231 6.07 5.24 -19.85
N ASN A 232 7.16 5.96 -20.14
CA ASN A 232 8.50 5.57 -19.67
C ASN A 232 8.61 5.59 -18.15
N TYR A 233 8.00 6.58 -17.49
CA TYR A 233 7.88 6.61 -16.04
C TYR A 233 7.12 5.38 -15.52
N SER A 234 5.99 5.03 -16.11
CA SER A 234 5.20 3.88 -15.65
C SER A 234 5.92 2.55 -15.84
N LEU A 235 6.70 2.40 -16.92
CA LEU A 235 7.59 1.25 -17.11
C LEU A 235 8.66 1.18 -16.02
N LEU A 236 9.29 2.32 -15.70
CA LEU A 236 10.27 2.42 -14.61
C LEU A 236 9.63 2.08 -13.25
N PHE A 237 8.46 2.62 -12.97
CA PHE A 237 7.73 2.34 -11.73
C PHE A 237 7.39 0.85 -11.62
N SER A 238 6.87 0.24 -12.68
CA SER A 238 6.59 -1.20 -12.71
C SER A 238 7.86 -2.04 -12.54
N ALA A 239 8.98 -1.63 -13.14
CA ALA A 239 10.27 -2.27 -12.90
C ALA A 239 10.69 -2.15 -11.42
N SER A 240 10.51 -0.99 -10.79
CA SER A 240 10.79 -0.79 -9.38
C SER A 240 9.94 -1.70 -8.48
N VAL A 241 8.66 -1.91 -8.82
CA VAL A 241 7.78 -2.87 -8.13
C VAL A 241 8.28 -4.31 -8.28
N LEU A 242 8.80 -4.69 -9.46
CA LEU A 242 9.44 -6.01 -9.64
C LEU A 242 10.64 -6.17 -8.71
N PHE A 243 11.49 -5.16 -8.55
CA PHE A 243 12.60 -5.20 -7.61
C PHE A 243 12.14 -5.32 -6.15
N PHE A 244 11.04 -4.67 -5.77
CA PHE A 244 10.42 -4.88 -4.45
C PHE A 244 9.95 -6.34 -4.27
N ILE A 245 9.31 -6.93 -5.28
CA ILE A 245 8.89 -8.35 -5.25
C ILE A 245 10.10 -9.27 -5.17
N LEU A 246 11.17 -9.01 -5.91
CA LEU A 246 12.41 -9.79 -5.84
C LEU A 246 13.03 -9.71 -4.44
N GLY A 247 13.11 -8.52 -3.84
CA GLY A 247 13.54 -8.33 -2.47
C GLY A 247 12.70 -9.15 -1.48
N ASN A 248 11.38 -9.14 -1.63
CA ASN A 248 10.47 -9.92 -0.81
C ASN A 248 10.72 -11.45 -0.92
N GLN A 249 11.06 -11.93 -2.11
CA GLN A 249 11.44 -13.35 -2.29
C GLN A 249 12.80 -13.66 -1.65
N MET A 250 13.76 -12.72 -1.68
CA MET A 250 15.06 -12.88 -1.01
C MET A 250 14.90 -13.06 0.51
N ALA A 251 13.83 -12.53 1.10
CA ALA A 251 13.51 -12.71 2.51
C ALA A 251 13.31 -14.17 2.95
N LYS A 252 13.09 -15.09 2.02
CA LYS A 252 13.02 -16.54 2.30
C LYS A 252 14.38 -17.16 2.64
N PHE A 253 15.47 -16.49 2.24
CA PHE A 253 16.83 -16.95 2.49
C PHE A 253 17.40 -16.20 3.69
N GLU A 254 17.23 -16.72 4.91
CA GLU A 254 17.62 -16.08 6.19
C GLU A 254 19.08 -15.58 6.21
N ARG A 255 20.01 -16.25 5.49
CA ARG A 255 21.42 -15.85 5.38
C ARG A 255 21.64 -14.54 4.62
N MET A 256 20.70 -14.12 3.77
CA MET A 256 20.82 -12.91 2.95
C MET A 256 20.26 -11.65 3.63
N ILE A 257 19.59 -11.80 4.78
CA ILE A 257 18.92 -10.68 5.46
C ILE A 257 19.72 -10.24 6.68
N ASN A 258 20.86 -9.61 6.43
CA ASN A 258 21.52 -8.84 7.47
C ASN A 258 20.91 -7.42 7.50
N PRO A 259 20.26 -6.99 8.61
CA PRO A 259 19.66 -5.65 8.70
C PRO A 259 20.63 -4.51 8.38
N TRP A 260 21.91 -4.66 8.74
CA TRP A 260 22.95 -3.67 8.46
C TRP A 260 23.27 -3.56 6.97
N VAL A 261 23.34 -4.70 6.28
CA VAL A 261 23.58 -4.73 4.82
C VAL A 261 22.40 -4.07 4.10
N LEU A 262 21.17 -4.41 4.47
CA LEU A 262 19.97 -3.82 3.88
C LEU A 262 19.89 -2.30 4.15
N PHE A 263 20.26 -1.87 5.36
CA PHE A 263 20.37 -0.45 5.68
C PHE A 263 21.41 0.25 4.80
N ILE A 264 22.62 -0.33 4.65
CA ILE A 264 23.67 0.25 3.80
C ILE A 264 23.18 0.33 2.34
N VAL A 265 22.57 -0.73 1.81
CA VAL A 265 22.03 -0.73 0.45
C VAL A 265 20.97 0.35 0.30
N ASN A 266 20.07 0.50 1.28
CA ASN A 266 19.05 1.55 1.27
C ASN A 266 19.69 2.95 1.32
N ALA A 267 20.64 3.19 2.20
CA ALA A 267 21.35 4.46 2.32
C ALA A 267 22.15 4.81 1.05
N LEU A 268 22.82 3.84 0.43
CA LEU A 268 23.53 4.05 -0.83
C LEU A 268 22.56 4.34 -1.99
N SER A 269 21.42 3.70 -2.02
CA SER A 269 20.41 3.84 -3.08
C SER A 269 19.81 5.26 -3.17
N VAL A 270 19.80 6.00 -2.06
CA VAL A 270 19.24 7.36 -2.00
C VAL A 270 20.27 8.46 -2.24
N ILE A 271 21.56 8.13 -2.33
CA ILE A 271 22.61 9.11 -2.59
C ILE A 271 22.38 9.93 -3.86
N PRO A 272 22.01 9.34 -5.02
CA PRO A 272 21.75 10.11 -6.24
C PRO A 272 20.67 11.19 -6.03
N PHE A 273 19.66 10.90 -5.23
CA PHE A 273 18.58 11.84 -4.92
C PHE A 273 19.05 12.94 -3.97
N ILE A 274 19.81 12.61 -2.91
CA ILE A 274 20.35 13.60 -1.97
C ILE A 274 21.29 14.61 -2.68
N LEU A 275 22.10 14.12 -3.60
CA LEU A 275 23.04 14.93 -4.36
C LEU A 275 22.38 15.75 -5.50
N GLY A 276 21.07 15.56 -5.73
CA GLY A 276 20.37 16.23 -6.83
C GLY A 276 20.88 15.80 -8.21
N SER A 277 21.13 14.50 -8.38
CA SER A 277 21.69 13.97 -9.62
C SER A 277 20.73 14.14 -10.79
N HIS A 278 21.16 14.81 -11.84
CA HIS A 278 20.47 14.86 -13.13
C HIS A 278 20.73 13.62 -14.01
N SER A 279 21.53 12.66 -13.54
CA SER A 279 21.78 11.42 -14.26
C SER A 279 20.59 10.45 -14.12
N LEU A 280 19.83 10.30 -15.19
CA LEU A 280 18.70 9.38 -15.24
C LEU A 280 19.10 7.95 -14.84
N LEU A 281 20.26 7.47 -15.32
CA LEU A 281 20.74 6.12 -15.03
C LEU A 281 21.00 5.90 -13.54
N LEU A 282 21.62 6.88 -12.85
CA LEU A 282 21.88 6.80 -11.41
C LEU A 282 20.57 6.83 -10.61
N CYS A 283 19.61 7.66 -10.99
CA CYS A 283 18.29 7.71 -10.35
C CYS A 283 17.49 6.41 -10.55
N ILE A 284 17.57 5.81 -11.74
CA ILE A 284 16.94 4.50 -12.03
C ILE A 284 17.59 3.41 -11.16
N ALA A 285 18.93 3.32 -11.16
CA ALA A 285 19.63 2.33 -10.34
C ALA A 285 19.35 2.50 -8.85
N GLY A 286 19.35 3.75 -8.36
CA GLY A 286 18.96 4.09 -6.99
C GLY A 286 17.54 3.61 -6.66
N SER A 287 16.55 3.88 -7.53
CA SER A 287 15.17 3.45 -7.33
C SER A 287 15.03 1.92 -7.25
N MET A 288 15.72 1.19 -8.12
CA MET A 288 15.69 -0.28 -8.12
C MET A 288 16.33 -0.86 -6.85
N MET A 289 17.50 -0.37 -6.46
CA MET A 289 18.16 -0.79 -5.22
C MET A 289 17.33 -0.44 -3.98
N PHE A 290 16.73 0.74 -3.96
CA PHE A 290 15.83 1.18 -2.89
C PHE A 290 14.66 0.22 -2.72
N ASN A 291 13.92 -0.06 -3.78
CA ASN A 291 12.77 -0.96 -3.74
C ASN A 291 13.17 -2.41 -3.40
N LEU A 292 14.32 -2.89 -3.91
CA LEU A 292 14.86 -4.21 -3.54
C LEU A 292 15.11 -4.32 -2.03
N SER A 293 15.76 -3.31 -1.44
CA SER A 293 16.06 -3.29 -0.01
C SER A 293 14.80 -3.23 0.84
N LEU A 294 13.83 -2.38 0.50
CA LEU A 294 12.54 -2.31 1.20
C LEU A 294 11.77 -3.63 1.10
N GLY A 295 11.74 -4.23 -0.10
CA GLY A 295 11.10 -5.53 -0.33
C GLY A 295 11.69 -6.63 0.53
N ALA A 296 13.02 -6.67 0.74
CA ALA A 296 13.68 -7.64 1.59
C ALA A 296 13.39 -7.42 3.09
N TYR A 297 13.20 -6.17 3.51
CA TYR A 297 12.89 -5.83 4.90
C TYR A 297 11.43 -6.11 5.28
N TYR A 298 10.50 -5.87 4.37
CA TYR A 298 9.06 -5.85 4.65
C TYR A 298 8.51 -7.16 5.25
N PRO A 299 8.83 -8.37 4.74
CA PRO A 299 8.34 -9.62 5.32
C PRO A 299 8.86 -9.87 6.73
N THR A 300 10.13 -9.56 6.98
CA THR A 300 10.76 -9.75 8.30
C THR A 300 10.10 -8.84 9.34
N ALA A 301 9.84 -7.59 8.99
CA ALA A 301 9.16 -6.64 9.86
C ALA A 301 7.72 -7.09 10.19
N ASN A 302 6.98 -7.56 9.19
CA ASN A 302 5.64 -8.13 9.39
C ASN A 302 5.66 -9.38 10.27
N PHE A 303 6.65 -10.26 10.07
CA PHE A 303 6.80 -11.45 10.90
C PHE A 303 7.02 -11.07 12.38
N ILE A 304 7.88 -10.09 12.67
CA ILE A 304 8.11 -9.59 14.04
C ILE A 304 6.83 -9.01 14.64
N ALA A 305 6.09 -8.20 13.87
CA ALA A 305 4.83 -7.61 14.32
C ALA A 305 3.77 -8.67 14.67
N LEU A 306 3.77 -9.80 13.97
CA LEU A 306 2.77 -10.85 14.12
C LEU A 306 3.24 -12.03 15.00
N GLN A 307 4.43 -11.97 15.60
CA GLN A 307 4.92 -12.94 16.60
C GLN A 307 4.18 -12.83 17.94
N ILE A 308 2.88 -13.09 17.91
CA ILE A 308 2.01 -13.02 19.08
C ILE A 308 1.56 -14.43 19.44
N LYS A 309 1.71 -14.80 20.73
CA LYS A 309 1.21 -16.06 21.24
C LYS A 309 -0.31 -15.96 21.43
N GLY A 310 -1.09 -16.84 20.78
CA GLY A 310 -2.53 -16.97 20.98
C GLY A 310 -3.40 -16.60 19.78
N THR A 311 -4.70 -16.55 19.99
CA THR A 311 -5.75 -16.43 18.96
C THR A 311 -5.99 -15.01 18.42
N LYS A 312 -5.28 -13.98 18.92
CA LYS A 312 -5.48 -12.57 18.56
C LYS A 312 -4.65 -12.07 17.36
N THR A 313 -4.04 -12.97 16.61
CA THR A 313 -3.22 -12.59 15.42
C THR A 313 -4.00 -11.79 14.38
N GLY A 314 -5.31 -12.06 14.21
CA GLY A 314 -6.17 -11.31 13.29
C GLY A 314 -6.34 -9.84 13.70
N ILE A 315 -6.60 -9.58 15.00
CA ILE A 315 -6.74 -8.21 15.53
C ILE A 315 -5.41 -7.47 15.41
N ALA A 316 -4.32 -8.12 15.77
CA ALA A 316 -2.99 -7.55 15.66
C ALA A 316 -2.62 -7.20 14.21
N ALA A 317 -2.93 -8.06 13.26
CA ALA A 317 -2.72 -7.80 11.83
C ALA A 317 -3.55 -6.60 11.34
N SER A 318 -4.81 -6.47 11.80
CA SER A 318 -5.67 -5.33 11.44
C SER A 318 -5.16 -4.02 12.04
N VAL A 319 -4.72 -4.03 13.30
CA VAL A 319 -4.14 -2.85 13.96
C VAL A 319 -2.81 -2.45 13.31
N THR A 320 -1.93 -3.43 13.04
CA THR A 320 -0.69 -3.17 12.29
C THR A 320 -0.99 -2.58 10.90
N GLY A 321 -1.94 -3.16 10.17
CA GLY A 321 -2.36 -2.67 8.85
C GLY A 321 -2.90 -1.23 8.90
N PHE A 322 -3.69 -0.91 9.90
CA PHE A 322 -4.18 0.45 10.14
C PHE A 322 -3.04 1.43 10.42
N ILE A 323 -2.19 1.13 11.40
CA ILE A 323 -1.09 2.02 11.82
C ILE A 323 -0.12 2.24 10.67
N GLN A 324 0.31 1.19 9.96
CA GLN A 324 1.24 1.32 8.84
C GLN A 324 0.68 2.17 7.69
N THR A 325 -0.61 2.03 7.38
CA THR A 325 -1.22 2.78 6.25
C THR A 325 -1.46 4.24 6.61
N VAL A 326 -1.93 4.54 7.83
CA VAL A 326 -2.04 5.92 8.33
C VAL A 326 -0.67 6.60 8.36
N SER A 327 0.35 5.91 8.89
CA SER A 327 1.73 6.43 8.93
C SER A 327 2.25 6.69 7.52
N ALA A 328 2.03 5.77 6.58
CA ALA A 328 2.46 5.93 5.20
C ALA A 328 1.81 7.15 4.53
N GLY A 329 0.49 7.31 4.66
CA GLY A 329 -0.22 8.47 4.12
C GLY A 329 0.23 9.79 4.75
N THR A 330 0.35 9.83 6.08
CA THR A 330 0.70 11.04 6.81
C THR A 330 2.16 11.45 6.57
N ILE A 331 3.11 10.51 6.68
CA ILE A 331 4.53 10.80 6.52
C ILE A 331 4.84 11.17 5.07
N SER A 332 4.26 10.47 4.09
CA SER A 332 4.46 10.84 2.67
C SER A 332 3.88 12.21 2.34
N PHE A 333 2.75 12.60 2.92
CA PHE A 333 2.19 13.95 2.77
C PHE A 333 3.15 15.01 3.30
N PHE A 334 3.64 14.86 4.54
CA PHE A 334 4.58 15.82 5.11
C PHE A 334 5.92 15.84 4.37
N ALA A 335 6.40 14.69 3.89
CA ALA A 335 7.60 14.64 3.04
C ALA A 335 7.39 15.46 1.76
N VAL A 336 6.27 15.28 1.06
CA VAL A 336 5.98 16.10 -0.14
C VAL A 336 5.84 17.57 0.23
N LYS A 337 5.19 17.90 1.35
CA LYS A 337 5.03 19.29 1.79
C LYS A 337 6.35 20.02 2.08
N LEU A 338 7.43 19.29 2.38
CA LEU A 338 8.77 19.87 2.50
C LEU A 338 9.26 20.48 1.17
N THR A 339 8.74 20.06 0.02
CA THR A 339 9.08 20.66 -1.26
C THR A 339 8.59 22.10 -1.38
N ASP A 340 7.53 22.48 -0.67
CA ASP A 340 7.00 23.84 -0.63
C ASP A 340 7.99 24.81 0.05
N THR A 341 8.96 24.31 0.82
CA THR A 341 10.03 25.12 1.43
C THR A 341 11.20 25.42 0.48
N GLY A 342 11.10 25.02 -0.79
CA GLY A 342 12.15 25.22 -1.80
C GLY A 342 13.15 24.05 -1.90
N MET A 343 12.95 22.96 -1.14
CA MET A 343 13.74 21.74 -1.30
C MET A 343 13.27 21.01 -2.56
N GLY A 344 14.18 20.65 -3.47
CA GLY A 344 13.85 19.88 -4.67
C GLY A 344 13.22 18.51 -4.34
N PHE A 345 12.39 17.99 -5.24
CA PHE A 345 11.70 16.71 -5.05
C PHE A 345 12.66 15.54 -4.78
N ASP A 346 13.79 15.51 -5.51
CA ASP A 346 14.87 14.53 -5.37
C ASP A 346 15.49 14.56 -3.98
N ARG A 347 15.96 15.74 -3.53
CA ARG A 347 16.53 15.92 -2.19
C ARG A 347 15.54 15.58 -1.09
N THR A 348 14.29 15.97 -1.27
CA THR A 348 13.22 15.64 -0.31
C THR A 348 13.03 14.13 -0.19
N LEU A 349 13.02 13.40 -1.32
CA LEU A 349 12.96 11.94 -1.32
C LEU A 349 14.16 11.34 -0.59
N GLY A 350 15.39 11.76 -0.97
CA GLY A 350 16.61 11.23 -0.38
C GLY A 350 16.69 11.44 1.12
N VAL A 351 16.43 12.66 1.60
CA VAL A 351 16.49 13.01 3.03
C VAL A 351 15.40 12.27 3.82
N SER A 352 14.14 12.31 3.35
CA SER A 352 13.02 11.67 4.05
C SER A 352 13.22 10.16 4.18
N THR A 353 13.64 9.49 3.10
CA THR A 353 13.85 8.04 3.11
C THR A 353 15.09 7.64 3.91
N LEU A 354 16.16 8.45 3.92
CA LEU A 354 17.33 8.21 4.76
C LEU A 354 16.99 8.33 6.25
N LEU A 355 16.20 9.35 6.65
CA LEU A 355 15.72 9.50 8.02
C LEU A 355 14.87 8.31 8.46
N LEU A 356 13.97 7.84 7.62
CA LEU A 356 13.14 6.66 7.90
C LEU A 356 13.98 5.38 8.00
N ALA A 357 15.02 5.25 7.19
CA ALA A 357 15.96 4.13 7.28
C ALA A 357 16.77 4.16 8.59
N LEU A 358 17.25 5.33 9.02
CA LEU A 358 17.94 5.50 10.31
C LEU A 358 17.02 5.16 11.49
N LEU A 359 15.76 5.61 11.48
CA LEU A 359 14.77 5.24 12.49
C LEU A 359 14.50 3.74 12.49
N SER A 360 14.41 3.11 11.31
CA SER A 360 14.25 1.66 11.20
C SER A 360 15.43 0.89 11.80
N LEU A 361 16.65 1.37 11.57
CA LEU A 361 17.86 0.80 12.17
C LEU A 361 17.85 0.93 13.69
N LEU A 362 17.42 2.08 14.23
CA LEU A 362 17.28 2.28 15.66
C LEU A 362 16.28 1.28 16.27
N VAL A 363 15.14 1.06 15.63
CA VAL A 363 14.16 0.05 16.08
C VAL A 363 14.76 -1.36 16.06
N VAL A 364 15.52 -1.72 15.02
CA VAL A 364 16.19 -3.05 14.92
C VAL A 364 17.24 -3.23 16.01
N THR A 365 18.02 -2.21 16.33
CA THR A 365 19.05 -2.30 17.39
C THR A 365 18.42 -2.46 18.77
N THR A 366 17.32 -1.77 19.06
CA THR A 366 16.55 -1.94 20.31
C THR A 366 15.93 -3.33 20.44
N LEU A 367 15.48 -3.93 19.33
CA LEU A 367 14.99 -5.32 19.29
C LEU A 367 16.06 -6.31 19.76
N LYS A 368 17.29 -6.23 19.24
CA LYS A 368 18.38 -7.11 19.64
C LYS A 368 18.71 -7.00 21.13
N VAL A 369 18.72 -5.77 21.66
CA VAL A 369 18.97 -5.52 23.10
C VAL A 369 17.87 -6.13 23.97
N THR A 370 16.61 -6.04 23.55
CA THR A 370 15.46 -6.57 24.31
C THR A 370 15.47 -8.11 24.31
N GLN A 371 15.73 -8.75 23.17
CA GLN A 371 15.86 -10.21 23.09
C GLN A 371 17.04 -10.75 23.90
N TRP A 372 18.15 -10.01 23.93
CA TRP A 372 19.35 -10.41 24.72
C TRP A 372 19.08 -10.35 26.23
N LYS A 373 18.31 -9.33 26.68
CA LYS A 373 17.91 -9.21 28.11
C LYS A 373 16.90 -10.28 28.53
N THR A 374 15.98 -10.68 27.67
CA THR A 374 14.98 -11.74 27.96
C THR A 374 15.58 -13.14 27.89
N GLY A 375 16.53 -13.38 26.98
CA GLY A 375 17.22 -14.67 26.88
C GLY A 375 18.16 -15.00 28.06
N LYS A 376 18.60 -13.99 28.83
CA LYS A 376 19.38 -14.21 30.07
C LYS A 376 18.53 -14.54 31.31
N LYS A 377 17.21 -14.34 31.26
CA LYS A 377 16.30 -14.70 32.39
C LYS A 377 15.72 -16.11 32.29
N GLY A 378 16.07 -16.86 31.24
CA GLY A 378 15.57 -18.21 30.97
C GLY A 378 16.67 -19.32 31.05
N LYS A 379 17.79 -19.05 31.68
CA LYS A 379 18.83 -20.06 32.03
C LYS A 379 18.99 -20.15 33.54
#